data_99b0cc079a5ba2352d13459842532d4f
#
_entry.id   99b0cc079a5ba2352d13459842532d4f
#
_cell.length_a   1.000
_cell.length_b   1.000
_cell.length_c   1.000
_cell.angle_alpha   90.00
_cell.angle_beta   90.00
_cell.angle_gamma   90.00
#
_symmetry.space_group_name_H-M   'P 1'
#
loop_
_entity.id
_entity.type
_entity.pdbx_description
1 polymer ?
#
loop_
_entity_poly.entity_id
_entity_poly.type
_entity_poly.pdbx_seq_one_letter_code
_entity_poly.pdbx_strand_id
1 'polypeptide(L)'
;MKFMIPFLMTILPAASSLAQSQAGSGSGVPSIAIPKTTEVLVIETPKQGVTPQQIMAVIPEEIRATVKLYLDGKIRQWYSRGDGKGVVFLVDAKTEDEARAIMETLPLAKEHLMDHQYIPVGPLMPLRALNPGALQ
;
A
#
# COMPACT_ATOMS: atom_id res chain seq x y z
N MET A 1 -64.62 32.28 23.03
CA MET A 1 -64.46 33.68 22.62
C MET A 1 -63.19 33.78 21.80
N LYS A 2 -63.43 33.85 20.52
CA LYS A 2 -63.22 35.01 19.63
C LYS A 2 -61.79 35.43 19.51
N PHE A 3 -61.30 35.19 18.34
CA PHE A 3 -60.98 35.97 17.15
C PHE A 3 -59.42 36.07 17.04
N MET A 4 -58.73 36.11 15.98
CA MET A 4 -58.98 36.28 14.53
C MET A 4 -57.68 36.10 13.83
N ILE A 5 -57.69 35.45 12.68
CA ILE A 5 -56.58 35.42 11.66
C ILE A 5 -56.56 36.84 11.01
N PRO A 6 -55.37 37.29 10.59
CA PRO A 6 -55.15 37.50 9.14
C PRO A 6 -53.79 36.99 8.67
N PHE A 7 -53.72 36.15 7.74
CA PHE A 7 -53.54 36.31 6.29
C PHE A 7 -52.70 37.54 5.87
N LEU A 8 -51.47 37.31 5.51
CA LEU A 8 -50.72 38.17 4.60
C LEU A 8 -49.58 37.34 3.98
N MET A 9 -49.79 36.78 2.81
CA MET A 9 -49.42 37.25 1.48
C MET A 9 -47.89 37.32 1.24
N THR A 10 -47.42 36.25 0.65
CA THR A 10 -46.44 36.10 -0.43
C THR A 10 -45.70 37.34 -0.92
N ILE A 11 -44.37 37.22 -0.95
CA ILE A 11 -43.56 37.71 -2.06
C ILE A 11 -42.38 36.76 -2.24
N LEU A 12 -42.34 36.03 -3.35
CA LEU A 12 -41.14 35.38 -3.88
C LEU A 12 -40.30 36.46 -4.57
N PRO A 13 -39.00 36.50 -4.35
CA PRO A 13 -38.09 36.96 -5.36
C PRO A 13 -37.48 35.75 -6.09
N ALA A 14 -37.66 35.72 -7.38
CA ALA A 14 -36.93 34.89 -8.28
C ALA A 14 -35.43 35.23 -8.20
N ALA A 15 -34.67 34.39 -7.57
CA ALA A 15 -33.22 34.49 -7.61
C ALA A 15 -32.74 33.80 -8.87
N SER A 16 -32.31 34.60 -9.84
CA SER A 16 -31.63 34.18 -11.06
C SER A 16 -30.39 33.37 -10.71
N SER A 17 -30.38 32.12 -11.11
CA SER A 17 -29.24 31.27 -11.06
C SER A 17 -28.17 31.77 -12.07
N LEU A 18 -27.23 32.54 -11.60
CA LEU A 18 -25.97 32.73 -12.30
C LEU A 18 -25.19 31.43 -12.20
N ALA A 19 -25.25 30.63 -13.25
CA ALA A 19 -24.32 29.53 -13.46
C ALA A 19 -22.93 30.15 -13.61
N GLN A 20 -22.18 30.18 -12.53
CA GLN A 20 -20.76 30.43 -12.59
C GLN A 20 -20.11 29.15 -13.16
N SER A 21 -19.84 29.17 -14.44
CA SER A 21 -18.85 28.29 -15.04
C SER A 21 -17.49 28.63 -14.42
N GLN A 22 -17.15 27.94 -13.35
CA GLN A 22 -15.77 27.89 -12.93
C GLN A 22 -15.01 27.07 -13.96
N ALA A 23 -14.43 27.77 -14.93
CA ALA A 23 -13.32 27.26 -15.67
C ALA A 23 -12.19 27.03 -14.65
N GLY A 24 -12.14 25.83 -14.09
CA GLY A 24 -11.03 25.38 -13.28
C GLY A 24 -9.79 25.38 -14.16
N SER A 25 -8.96 26.40 -13.97
CA SER A 25 -7.57 26.36 -14.41
C SER A 25 -6.91 25.21 -13.65
N GLY A 26 -7.03 24.01 -14.19
CA GLY A 26 -6.27 22.86 -13.76
C GLY A 26 -4.81 23.17 -13.99
N SER A 27 -4.11 23.63 -12.97
CA SER A 27 -2.66 23.51 -12.90
C SER A 27 -2.37 22.03 -12.99
N GLY A 28 -2.16 21.55 -14.21
CA GLY A 28 -1.83 20.17 -14.49
C GLY A 28 -0.47 19.84 -13.90
N VAL A 29 -0.44 19.52 -12.62
CA VAL A 29 0.67 18.72 -12.08
C VAL A 29 0.64 17.43 -12.88
N PRO A 30 1.71 17.07 -13.60
CA PRO A 30 1.73 15.82 -14.37
C PRO A 30 1.38 14.68 -13.40
N SER A 31 0.25 14.03 -13.59
CA SER A 31 -0.09 12.84 -12.86
C SER A 31 0.93 11.79 -13.22
N ILE A 32 1.89 11.53 -12.32
CA ILE A 32 2.80 10.41 -12.47
C ILE A 32 1.92 9.16 -12.35
N ALA A 33 1.76 8.45 -13.45
CA ALA A 33 1.00 7.21 -13.45
C ALA A 33 1.60 6.23 -12.43
N ILE A 34 0.77 5.71 -11.53
CA ILE A 34 1.19 4.69 -10.57
C ILE A 34 1.49 3.42 -11.36
N PRO A 35 2.68 2.83 -11.21
CA PRO A 35 3.02 1.60 -11.90
C PRO A 35 2.13 0.45 -11.45
N LYS A 36 1.86 -0.49 -12.36
CA LYS A 36 1.22 -1.75 -11.97
C LYS A 36 2.16 -2.51 -11.04
N THR A 37 1.66 -2.95 -9.89
CA THR A 37 2.41 -3.78 -8.95
C THR A 37 2.84 -5.08 -9.62
N THR A 38 4.12 -5.37 -9.57
CA THR A 38 4.71 -6.62 -10.06
C THR A 38 5.25 -7.48 -8.93
N GLU A 39 5.64 -6.86 -7.83
CA GLU A 39 6.23 -7.49 -6.66
C GLU A 39 5.86 -6.69 -5.41
N VAL A 40 6.07 -7.27 -4.24
CA VAL A 40 5.92 -6.56 -2.96
C VAL A 40 7.23 -6.66 -2.19
N LEU A 41 7.78 -5.49 -1.83
CA LEU A 41 8.89 -5.42 -0.90
C LEU A 41 8.35 -5.57 0.51
N VAL A 42 8.89 -6.53 1.27
CA VAL A 42 8.50 -6.76 2.66
C VAL A 42 9.69 -6.49 3.56
N ILE A 43 9.50 -5.60 4.53
CA ILE A 43 10.50 -5.32 5.56
C ILE A 43 10.04 -6.01 6.83
N GLU A 44 10.83 -6.98 7.29
CA GLU A 44 10.59 -7.74 8.51
C GLU A 44 11.49 -7.25 9.63
N THR A 45 10.90 -6.97 10.78
CA THR A 45 11.63 -6.51 11.98
C THR A 45 11.14 -7.25 13.22
N PRO A 46 12.01 -7.57 14.19
CA PRO A 46 11.57 -8.08 15.48
C PRO A 46 10.57 -7.14 16.15
N LYS A 47 9.50 -7.72 16.70
CA LYS A 47 8.55 -6.96 17.52
C LYS A 47 9.21 -6.42 18.78
N GLN A 48 8.70 -5.31 19.27
CA GLN A 48 9.14 -4.76 20.53
C GLN A 48 8.96 -5.78 21.67
N GLY A 49 10.01 -5.99 22.46
CA GLY A 49 10.01 -6.92 23.58
C GLY A 49 10.36 -8.38 23.23
N VAL A 50 10.49 -8.70 21.94
CA VAL A 50 10.98 -10.01 21.50
C VAL A 50 12.48 -10.08 21.73
N THR A 51 12.94 -11.16 22.37
CA THR A 51 14.35 -11.39 22.67
C THR A 51 15.06 -12.09 21.51
N PRO A 52 16.38 -11.89 21.35
CA PRO A 52 17.16 -12.64 20.36
C PRO A 52 17.05 -14.14 20.53
N GLN A 53 16.94 -14.64 21.76
CA GLN A 53 16.82 -16.07 22.08
C GLN A 53 15.52 -16.66 21.53
N GLN A 54 14.41 -15.93 21.60
CA GLN A 54 13.12 -16.36 21.03
C GLN A 54 13.22 -16.50 19.50
N ILE A 55 13.86 -15.54 18.83
CA ILE A 55 14.08 -15.59 17.40
C ILE A 55 15.01 -16.76 17.04
N MET A 56 16.14 -16.89 17.72
CA MET A 56 17.13 -17.95 17.44
C MET A 56 16.57 -19.36 17.60
N ALA A 57 15.58 -19.55 18.48
CA ALA A 57 14.90 -20.84 18.63
C ALA A 57 14.11 -21.25 17.38
N VAL A 58 13.63 -20.30 16.59
CA VAL A 58 12.79 -20.52 15.39
C VAL A 58 13.60 -20.45 14.11
N ILE A 59 14.77 -19.80 14.10
CA ILE A 59 15.60 -19.56 12.91
C ILE A 59 15.87 -20.81 12.07
N PRO A 60 16.19 -22.00 12.60
CA PRO A 60 16.45 -23.18 11.77
C PRO A 60 15.26 -23.59 10.89
N GLU A 61 14.05 -23.48 11.43
CA GLU A 61 12.80 -23.73 10.70
C GLU A 61 12.50 -22.60 9.70
N GLU A 62 12.72 -21.36 10.12
CA GLU A 62 12.54 -20.16 9.31
C GLU A 62 13.40 -20.22 8.05
N ILE A 63 14.68 -20.53 8.18
CA ILE A 63 15.60 -20.64 7.03
C ILE A 63 15.11 -21.72 6.05
N ARG A 64 14.69 -22.89 6.54
CA ARG A 64 14.18 -23.96 5.67
C ARG A 64 12.95 -23.52 4.90
N ALA A 65 12.00 -22.88 5.59
CA ALA A 65 10.76 -22.40 4.99
C ALA A 65 11.03 -21.29 3.96
N THR A 66 11.91 -20.35 4.29
CA THR A 66 12.30 -19.25 3.39
C THR A 66 12.98 -19.79 2.13
N VAL A 67 13.93 -20.73 2.27
CA VAL A 67 14.60 -21.38 1.12
C VAL A 67 13.57 -22.09 0.25
N LYS A 68 12.61 -22.80 0.84
CA LYS A 68 11.53 -23.43 0.08
C LYS A 68 10.73 -22.42 -0.74
N LEU A 69 10.28 -21.31 -0.13
CA LEU A 69 9.56 -20.25 -0.83
C LEU A 69 10.39 -19.63 -1.96
N TYR A 70 11.70 -19.50 -1.78
CA TYR A 70 12.60 -19.04 -2.82
C TYR A 70 12.69 -20.02 -3.99
N LEU A 71 12.87 -21.30 -3.72
CA LEU A 71 12.92 -22.33 -4.75
C LEU A 71 11.59 -22.47 -5.49
N ASP A 72 10.47 -22.25 -4.80
CA ASP A 72 9.12 -22.22 -5.37
C ASP A 72 8.84 -20.92 -6.16
N GLY A 73 9.79 -19.97 -6.18
CA GLY A 73 9.65 -18.68 -6.87
C GLY A 73 8.72 -17.68 -6.21
N LYS A 74 8.28 -17.93 -4.97
CA LYS A 74 7.43 -17.03 -4.19
C LYS A 74 8.23 -15.87 -3.59
N ILE A 75 9.47 -16.11 -3.20
CA ILE A 75 10.44 -15.09 -2.80
C ILE A 75 11.44 -14.96 -3.94
N ARG A 76 11.57 -13.77 -4.50
CA ARG A 76 12.53 -13.46 -5.58
C ARG A 76 13.93 -13.22 -5.03
N GLN A 77 14.01 -12.48 -3.95
CA GLN A 77 15.25 -12.10 -3.28
C GLN A 77 15.00 -11.86 -1.80
N TRP A 78 16.01 -12.02 -0.97
CA TRP A 78 16.00 -11.59 0.42
C TRP A 78 17.37 -11.13 0.86
N TYR A 79 17.40 -10.22 1.82
CA TYR A 79 18.63 -9.61 2.32
C TYR A 79 18.54 -9.39 3.81
N SER A 80 19.60 -9.67 4.54
CA SER A 80 19.76 -9.16 5.91
C SER A 80 19.93 -7.65 5.86
N ARG A 81 19.26 -6.95 6.74
CA ARG A 81 19.42 -5.49 6.83
C ARG A 81 20.81 -5.15 7.38
N GLY A 82 21.47 -4.17 6.78
CA GLY A 82 22.79 -3.72 7.22
C GLY A 82 22.84 -3.12 8.62
N ASP A 83 21.69 -2.70 9.17
CA ASP A 83 21.55 -2.22 10.54
C ASP A 83 21.32 -3.35 11.56
N GLY A 84 21.28 -4.61 11.12
CA GLY A 84 21.06 -5.78 11.96
C GLY A 84 19.63 -5.94 12.49
N LYS A 85 18.68 -5.13 12.01
CA LYS A 85 17.30 -5.07 12.54
C LYS A 85 16.30 -5.90 11.75
N GLY A 86 16.72 -6.97 11.11
CA GLY A 86 15.81 -7.88 10.43
C GLY A 86 16.20 -8.16 8.98
N VAL A 87 15.21 -8.48 8.17
CA VAL A 87 15.34 -8.97 6.79
C VAL A 87 14.45 -8.16 5.86
N VAL A 88 14.88 -8.07 4.61
CA VAL A 88 14.06 -7.51 3.51
C VAL A 88 13.84 -8.61 2.50
N PHE A 89 12.58 -8.80 2.09
CA PHE A 89 12.18 -9.75 1.06
C PHE A 89 11.62 -9.01 -0.15
N LEU A 90 11.86 -9.54 -1.33
CA LEU A 90 11.14 -9.21 -2.55
C LEU A 90 10.25 -10.40 -2.91
N VAL A 91 8.94 -10.24 -2.77
CA VAL A 91 7.94 -11.29 -2.90
C VAL A 91 7.22 -11.18 -4.24
N ASP A 92 7.09 -12.31 -4.95
CA ASP A 92 6.30 -12.40 -6.20
C ASP A 92 4.81 -12.37 -5.86
N ALA A 93 4.27 -11.17 -5.71
CA ALA A 93 2.88 -10.92 -5.38
C ALA A 93 2.40 -9.67 -6.11
N LYS A 94 1.12 -9.63 -6.48
CA LYS A 94 0.51 -8.49 -7.19
C LYS A 94 -0.22 -7.56 -6.24
N THR A 95 -0.46 -8.00 -5.02
CA THR A 95 -1.14 -7.24 -3.97
C THR A 95 -0.44 -7.44 -2.63
N GLU A 96 -0.68 -6.50 -1.70
CA GLU A 96 -0.21 -6.63 -0.32
C GLU A 96 -0.78 -7.90 0.35
N ASP A 97 -2.06 -8.20 0.11
CA ASP A 97 -2.72 -9.38 0.71
C ASP A 97 -2.10 -10.69 0.24
N GLU A 98 -1.74 -10.81 -1.04
CA GLU A 98 -1.01 -11.98 -1.55
C GLU A 98 0.36 -12.12 -0.89
N ALA A 99 1.10 -11.03 -0.75
CA ALA A 99 2.40 -11.04 -0.06
C ALA A 99 2.25 -11.42 1.41
N ARG A 100 1.26 -10.87 2.09
CA ARG A 100 0.93 -11.18 3.48
C ARG A 100 0.63 -12.67 3.66
N ALA A 101 -0.21 -13.24 2.80
CA ALA A 101 -0.54 -14.66 2.84
C ALA A 101 0.71 -15.56 2.67
N ILE A 102 1.69 -15.16 1.86
CA ILE A 102 2.95 -15.86 1.70
C ILE A 102 3.79 -15.75 2.98
N MET A 103 3.98 -14.54 3.51
CA MET A 103 4.80 -14.28 4.69
C MET A 103 4.25 -14.93 5.95
N GLU A 104 2.93 -15.00 6.12
CA GLU A 104 2.26 -15.66 7.24
C GLU A 104 2.47 -17.18 7.28
N THR A 105 2.98 -17.79 6.21
CA THR A 105 3.38 -19.20 6.22
C THR A 105 4.72 -19.44 6.91
N LEU A 106 5.52 -18.41 7.11
CA LEU A 106 6.84 -18.49 7.74
C LEU A 106 6.75 -18.70 9.26
N PRO A 107 7.64 -19.49 9.86
CA PRO A 107 7.63 -19.80 11.29
C PRO A 107 7.69 -18.58 12.19
N LEU A 108 8.56 -17.60 11.93
CA LEU A 108 8.66 -16.38 12.74
C LEU A 108 7.37 -15.56 12.73
N ALA A 109 6.64 -15.55 11.60
CA ALA A 109 5.34 -14.90 11.50
C ALA A 109 4.27 -15.67 12.29
N LYS A 110 4.24 -17.01 12.21
CA LYS A 110 3.32 -17.86 12.95
C LYS A 110 3.48 -17.73 14.47
N GLU A 111 4.70 -17.58 14.93
CA GLU A 111 5.03 -17.35 16.34
C GLU A 111 4.80 -15.89 16.76
N HIS A 112 4.33 -15.04 15.86
CA HIS A 112 4.08 -13.61 16.11
C HIS A 112 5.29 -12.83 16.64
N LEU A 113 6.50 -13.22 16.23
CA LEU A 113 7.74 -12.61 16.70
C LEU A 113 8.17 -11.39 15.88
N MET A 114 7.60 -11.21 14.68
CA MET A 114 8.01 -10.19 13.72
C MET A 114 6.88 -9.24 13.37
N ASP A 115 7.24 -8.00 13.08
CA ASP A 115 6.40 -7.03 12.38
C ASP A 115 6.79 -6.97 10.90
N HIS A 116 5.81 -6.80 10.04
CA HIS A 116 5.99 -6.73 8.61
C HIS A 116 5.45 -5.42 8.05
N GLN A 117 6.25 -4.73 7.26
CA GLN A 117 5.82 -3.62 6.41
C GLN A 117 5.79 -4.10 4.96
N TYR A 118 4.68 -3.89 4.28
CA TYR A 118 4.48 -4.28 2.88
C TYR A 118 4.47 -3.06 1.99
N ILE A 119 5.29 -3.07 0.94
CA ILE A 119 5.42 -1.96 -0.02
C ILE A 119 5.24 -2.53 -1.42
N PRO A 120 4.07 -2.38 -2.05
CA PRO A 120 3.89 -2.76 -3.44
C PRO A 120 4.85 -1.99 -4.34
N VAL A 121 5.54 -2.70 -5.22
CA VAL A 121 6.51 -2.12 -6.15
C VAL A 121 6.20 -2.55 -7.58
N GLY A 122 6.63 -1.75 -8.52
CA GLY A 122 6.47 -2.01 -9.95
C GLY A 122 7.60 -1.40 -10.76
N PRO A 123 7.54 -1.48 -12.10
CA PRO A 123 8.56 -0.94 -12.97
C PRO A 123 8.81 0.55 -12.70
N LEU A 124 10.06 0.98 -12.76
CA LEU A 124 10.43 2.39 -12.62
C LEU A 124 9.82 3.21 -13.75
N MET A 125 8.76 3.97 -13.43
CA MET A 125 7.97 4.70 -14.41
C MET A 125 8.74 5.74 -15.23
N PRO A 126 9.71 6.50 -14.68
CA PRO A 126 10.48 7.44 -15.46
C PRO A 126 11.23 6.83 -16.64
N LEU A 127 11.56 5.54 -16.61
CA LEU A 127 12.20 4.86 -17.74
C LEU A 127 11.31 4.79 -18.98
N ARG A 128 9.97 4.86 -18.85
CA ARG A 128 9.05 4.96 -19.98
C ARG A 128 9.19 6.26 -20.74
N ALA A 129 9.60 7.34 -20.08
CA ALA A 129 9.84 8.63 -20.72
C ALA A 129 11.05 8.61 -21.69
N LEU A 130 11.92 7.62 -21.56
CA LEU A 130 13.06 7.42 -22.46
C LEU A 130 12.66 6.72 -23.76
N ASN A 131 11.46 6.17 -23.85
CA ASN A 131 10.93 5.56 -25.06
C ASN A 131 9.86 6.47 -25.70
N PRO A 132 10.21 7.28 -26.74
CA PRO A 132 9.29 8.25 -27.34
C PRO A 132 8.03 7.61 -27.95
N GLY A 133 8.07 6.32 -28.27
CA GLY A 133 6.93 5.59 -28.82
C GLY A 133 5.91 5.09 -27.78
N ALA A 134 6.20 5.19 -26.49
CA ALA A 134 5.32 4.72 -25.43
C ALA A 134 4.33 5.79 -24.91
N LEU A 135 4.40 7.01 -25.46
CA LEU A 135 3.57 8.16 -25.08
C LEU A 135 2.52 8.52 -26.16
N GLN A 136 2.30 7.66 -27.14
CA GLN A 136 1.24 7.80 -28.15
C GLN A 136 0.03 6.92 -27.84
#